data_d845619ea4a365f5f3fe8fead722a2cf
#
_entry.id   d845619ea4a365f5f3fe8fead722a2cf
#
_cell.length_a   1.000
_cell.length_b   1.000
_cell.length_c   1.000
_cell.angle_alpha   90.00
_cell.angle_beta   90.00
_cell.angle_gamma   90.00
#
_symmetry.space_group_name_H-M   'P 1'
#
loop_
_entity.id
_entity.type
_entity.pdbx_description
1 polymer ?
#
loop_
_entity_poly.entity_id
_entity_poly.type
_entity_poly.pdbx_seq_one_letter_code
_entity_poly.pdbx_strand_id
1 'polypeptide(L)'
;MTYHHLSVLVHRQAEKYGDKVALKYRDYETAQWIPISWNQFSGTVRQAANAFVALGVEEQENIGIFSQNKPEWFYVDFGAFANRAVTIPFYATSSPAQAQYIINDAQIRYLFVGEQFQYDAAFSIFGFCSSLQQLIIFDRSVVKDPRDVSSIYFDEFMAMGEGLPHNDTVEARTERASYDDLANILYTSGTTGEPKGVMLHHSCYLEQFHTHDDRLTTMSDKDVSMNFLPLTHVFEKAWCYLCIHKGVQICINLRPADIQTTIKEIRPTLMCSVPRFWEKVYAGVQEKINETTGLKKALMLDAIKVGRIHNLDYLRRGKTPPVMNQLKYKFYEKTIYSLLKKTIGICLLYTSDAADD
;
A
#
# COMPACT_ATOMS: atom_id res chain seq x y z
N MET A 1 7.49 14.47 -17.62
CA MET A 1 6.47 14.40 -16.56
C MET A 1 6.86 15.35 -15.45
N THR A 2 5.94 16.02 -14.75
CA THR A 2 6.30 16.93 -13.65
C THR A 2 6.36 16.12 -12.36
N TYR A 3 7.49 16.20 -11.66
CA TYR A 3 7.68 15.54 -10.37
C TYR A 3 7.30 16.50 -9.26
N HIS A 4 6.55 16.01 -8.29
CA HIS A 4 6.12 16.78 -7.14
C HIS A 4 6.67 16.16 -5.85
N HIS A 5 7.07 17.01 -4.92
CA HIS A 5 7.43 16.59 -3.57
C HIS A 5 6.24 15.89 -2.90
N LEU A 6 6.48 14.87 -2.06
CA LEU A 6 5.40 14.09 -1.44
C LEU A 6 4.43 14.98 -0.63
N SER A 7 4.90 16.07 -0.03
CA SER A 7 4.09 17.01 0.74
C SER A 7 2.96 17.67 -0.05
N VAL A 8 3.10 17.79 -1.38
CA VAL A 8 2.10 18.40 -2.27
C VAL A 8 1.53 17.42 -3.29
N LEU A 9 2.06 16.19 -3.35
CA LEU A 9 1.77 15.26 -4.44
C LEU A 9 0.27 15.00 -4.60
N VAL A 10 -0.43 14.65 -3.53
CA VAL A 10 -1.87 14.35 -3.56
C VAL A 10 -2.68 15.57 -4.00
N HIS A 11 -2.30 16.75 -3.53
CA HIS A 11 -2.96 18.01 -3.89
C HIS A 11 -2.79 18.32 -5.39
N ARG A 12 -1.56 18.19 -5.92
CA ARG A 12 -1.28 18.36 -7.36
C ARG A 12 -1.99 17.34 -8.24
N GLN A 13 -2.16 16.13 -7.76
CA GLN A 13 -2.96 15.12 -8.48
C GLN A 13 -4.46 15.42 -8.44
N ALA A 14 -4.98 16.01 -7.35
CA ALA A 14 -6.36 16.44 -7.27
C ALA A 14 -6.65 17.59 -8.26
N GLU A 15 -5.75 18.56 -8.41
CA GLU A 15 -5.85 19.60 -9.43
C GLU A 15 -5.97 19.03 -10.86
N LYS A 16 -5.27 17.91 -11.11
CA LYS A 16 -5.25 17.27 -12.44
C LYS A 16 -6.43 16.34 -12.68
N TYR A 17 -6.86 15.58 -11.68
CA TYR A 17 -7.81 14.48 -11.85
C TYR A 17 -9.19 14.72 -11.23
N GLY A 18 -9.35 15.71 -10.34
CA GLY A 18 -10.63 16.14 -9.78
C GLY A 18 -11.40 15.00 -9.12
N ASP A 19 -12.59 14.71 -9.64
CA ASP A 19 -13.49 13.70 -9.09
C ASP A 19 -13.24 12.28 -9.60
N LYS A 20 -12.17 12.07 -10.39
CA LYS A 20 -11.72 10.71 -10.73
C LYS A 20 -11.35 9.95 -9.46
N VAL A 21 -11.62 8.64 -9.45
CA VAL A 21 -11.33 7.79 -8.29
C VAL A 21 -9.82 7.63 -8.10
N ALA A 22 -9.32 7.97 -6.91
CA ALA A 22 -7.94 7.78 -6.48
C ALA A 22 -7.76 6.48 -5.70
N LEU A 23 -8.61 6.27 -4.70
CA LEU A 23 -8.56 5.11 -3.82
C LEU A 23 -9.90 4.38 -3.82
N LYS A 24 -9.88 3.08 -3.55
CA LYS A 24 -11.06 2.28 -3.21
C LYS A 24 -10.75 1.35 -2.06
N TYR A 25 -11.72 1.12 -1.20
CA TYR A 25 -11.66 0.10 -0.15
C TYR A 25 -13.01 -0.61 -0.03
N ARG A 26 -13.00 -1.82 0.54
CA ARG A 26 -14.24 -2.57 0.75
C ARG A 26 -14.85 -2.20 2.09
N ASP A 27 -16.10 -1.79 2.08
CA ASP A 27 -16.94 -1.74 3.25
C ASP A 27 -17.49 -3.16 3.52
N TYR A 28 -17.21 -3.70 4.71
CA TYR A 28 -17.60 -5.05 5.08
C TYR A 28 -19.03 -5.17 5.61
N GLU A 29 -19.67 -4.06 5.98
CA GLU A 29 -21.05 -4.03 6.39
C GLU A 29 -21.98 -4.11 5.18
N THR A 30 -21.71 -3.31 4.17
CA THR A 30 -22.48 -3.23 2.92
C THR A 30 -21.98 -4.16 1.82
N ALA A 31 -20.79 -4.74 2.00
CA ALA A 31 -20.06 -5.51 0.99
C ALA A 31 -19.78 -4.73 -0.32
N GLN A 32 -19.79 -3.40 -0.26
CA GLN A 32 -19.55 -2.53 -1.41
C GLN A 32 -18.11 -1.99 -1.43
N TRP A 33 -17.65 -1.65 -2.63
CA TRP A 33 -16.40 -0.93 -2.82
C TRP A 33 -16.65 0.57 -2.78
N ILE A 34 -16.17 1.22 -1.72
CA ILE A 34 -16.32 2.65 -1.50
C ILE A 34 -15.22 3.40 -2.26
N PRO A 35 -15.58 4.23 -3.24
CA PRO A 35 -14.62 5.06 -3.97
C PRO A 35 -14.29 6.33 -3.18
N ILE A 36 -13.04 6.78 -3.29
CA ILE A 36 -12.55 8.07 -2.81
C ILE A 36 -11.96 8.79 -4.02
N SER A 37 -12.52 9.95 -4.37
CA SER A 37 -11.99 10.75 -5.48
C SER A 37 -10.68 11.45 -5.10
N TRP A 38 -9.94 11.96 -6.10
CA TRP A 38 -8.75 12.76 -5.84
C TRP A 38 -9.07 14.02 -5.04
N ASN A 39 -10.21 14.68 -5.32
CA ASN A 39 -10.68 15.84 -4.54
C ASN A 39 -10.96 15.47 -3.08
N GLN A 40 -11.65 14.37 -2.84
CA GLN A 40 -11.91 13.87 -1.48
C GLN A 40 -10.60 13.49 -0.77
N PHE A 41 -9.70 12.76 -1.45
CA PHE A 41 -8.41 12.39 -0.90
C PHE A 41 -7.58 13.61 -0.50
N SER A 42 -7.48 14.61 -1.39
CA SER A 42 -6.76 15.85 -1.12
C SER A 42 -7.40 16.65 0.03
N GLY A 43 -8.72 16.73 0.08
CA GLY A 43 -9.44 17.41 1.17
C GLY A 43 -9.15 16.76 2.52
N THR A 44 -9.21 15.42 2.58
CA THR A 44 -8.92 14.65 3.80
C THR A 44 -7.45 14.78 4.23
N VAL A 45 -6.51 14.76 3.29
CA VAL A 45 -5.08 14.99 3.57
C VAL A 45 -4.85 16.40 4.15
N ARG A 46 -5.50 17.43 3.59
CA ARG A 46 -5.42 18.80 4.11
C ARG A 46 -5.96 18.89 5.53
N GLN A 47 -7.11 18.26 5.79
CA GLN A 47 -7.71 18.21 7.12
C GLN A 47 -6.78 17.52 8.13
N ALA A 48 -6.18 16.38 7.74
CA ALA A 48 -5.18 15.69 8.57
C ALA A 48 -3.93 16.56 8.82
N ALA A 49 -3.45 17.28 7.81
CA ALA A 49 -2.32 18.20 7.96
C ALA A 49 -2.63 19.32 8.97
N ASN A 50 -3.82 19.92 8.91
CA ASN A 50 -4.27 20.92 9.88
C ASN A 50 -4.42 20.32 11.29
N ALA A 51 -4.92 19.09 11.40
CA ALA A 51 -5.04 18.37 12.66
C ALA A 51 -3.67 18.11 13.32
N PHE A 52 -2.63 17.80 12.52
CA PHE A 52 -1.26 17.68 13.02
C PHE A 52 -0.72 19.02 13.59
N VAL A 53 -1.02 20.14 12.94
CA VAL A 53 -0.65 21.46 13.49
C VAL A 53 -1.39 21.72 14.80
N ALA A 54 -2.71 21.43 14.86
CA ALA A 54 -3.51 21.59 16.08
C ALA A 54 -3.02 20.69 17.22
N LEU A 55 -2.52 19.49 16.90
CA LEU A 55 -1.93 18.54 17.85
C LEU A 55 -0.52 18.98 18.33
N GLY A 56 0.06 20.01 17.71
CA GLY A 56 1.40 20.51 18.05
C GLY A 56 2.54 19.65 17.51
N VAL A 57 2.32 18.99 16.37
CA VAL A 57 3.38 18.26 15.68
C VAL A 57 4.38 19.24 15.06
N GLU A 58 5.66 18.99 15.26
CA GLU A 58 6.77 19.80 14.75
C GLU A 58 7.35 19.23 13.44
N GLU A 59 8.16 20.05 12.74
CA GLU A 59 8.88 19.60 11.55
C GLU A 59 9.90 18.52 11.93
N GLN A 60 10.02 17.47 11.11
CA GLN A 60 10.89 16.30 11.32
C GLN A 60 10.57 15.51 12.61
N GLU A 61 9.38 15.74 13.19
CA GLU A 61 8.89 14.92 14.29
C GLU A 61 8.41 13.55 13.80
N ASN A 62 8.67 12.52 14.59
CA ASN A 62 8.35 11.13 14.29
C ASN A 62 6.91 10.76 14.68
N ILE A 63 6.12 10.30 13.72
CA ILE A 63 4.73 9.86 13.86
C ILE A 63 4.64 8.36 13.63
N GLY A 64 4.13 7.60 14.59
CA GLY A 64 3.97 6.15 14.45
C GLY A 64 2.64 5.76 13.77
N ILE A 65 2.67 4.72 12.95
CA ILE A 65 1.45 4.09 12.37
C ILE A 65 1.52 2.58 12.59
N PHE A 66 0.65 2.06 13.44
CA PHE A 66 0.55 0.66 13.80
C PHE A 66 -0.81 0.11 13.36
N SER A 67 -0.93 -0.31 12.10
CA SER A 67 -2.20 -0.69 11.49
C SER A 67 -2.02 -1.68 10.34
N GLN A 68 -3.09 -2.39 9.99
CA GLN A 68 -3.26 -3.00 8.68
C GLN A 68 -3.39 -1.91 7.60
N ASN A 69 -3.32 -2.30 6.31
CA ASN A 69 -3.54 -1.35 5.21
C ASN A 69 -4.96 -0.78 5.27
N LYS A 70 -5.08 0.53 5.27
CA LYS A 70 -6.35 1.28 5.32
C LYS A 70 -6.22 2.61 4.56
N PRO A 71 -7.32 3.25 4.14
CA PRO A 71 -7.26 4.60 3.56
C PRO A 71 -6.64 5.62 4.51
N GLU A 72 -6.93 5.52 5.82
CA GLU A 72 -6.44 6.41 6.88
C GLU A 72 -4.91 6.46 6.91
N TRP A 73 -4.25 5.36 6.55
CA TRP A 73 -2.79 5.33 6.43
C TRP A 73 -2.27 6.39 5.47
N PHE A 74 -2.87 6.50 4.31
CA PHE A 74 -2.47 7.50 3.31
C PHE A 74 -2.79 8.93 3.77
N TYR A 75 -3.89 9.13 4.50
CA TYR A 75 -4.22 10.44 5.06
C TYR A 75 -3.20 10.90 6.08
N VAL A 76 -2.75 9.98 6.94
CA VAL A 76 -1.70 10.24 7.94
C VAL A 76 -0.35 10.47 7.27
N ASP A 77 0.08 9.60 6.34
CA ASP A 77 1.36 9.75 5.63
C ASP A 77 1.45 11.12 4.94
N PHE A 78 0.48 11.45 4.08
CA PHE A 78 0.53 12.69 3.30
C PHE A 78 0.23 13.94 4.13
N GLY A 79 -0.59 13.83 5.17
CA GLY A 79 -0.80 14.91 6.15
C GLY A 79 0.47 15.21 6.97
N ALA A 80 1.20 14.17 7.38
CA ALA A 80 2.50 14.30 8.02
C ALA A 80 3.55 14.92 7.09
N PHE A 81 3.64 14.47 5.83
CA PHE A 81 4.56 15.04 4.84
C PHE A 81 4.28 16.54 4.56
N ALA A 82 3.02 16.96 4.53
CA ALA A 82 2.66 18.38 4.41
C ALA A 82 3.15 19.21 5.61
N ASN A 83 3.34 18.58 6.76
CA ASN A 83 3.94 19.19 7.96
C ASN A 83 5.44 18.96 8.06
N ARG A 84 6.11 18.34 7.07
CA ARG A 84 7.52 17.91 7.11
C ARG A 84 7.80 16.95 8.27
N ALA A 85 6.78 16.24 8.76
CA ALA A 85 6.93 15.20 9.78
C ALA A 85 7.30 13.86 9.13
N VAL A 86 7.87 12.96 9.92
CA VAL A 86 8.40 11.66 9.50
C VAL A 86 7.45 10.56 9.93
N THR A 87 7.06 9.65 9.04
CA THR A 87 6.18 8.54 9.44
C THR A 87 6.97 7.25 9.66
N ILE A 88 6.63 6.56 10.74
CA ILE A 88 7.27 5.32 11.18
C ILE A 88 6.22 4.21 11.22
N PRO A 89 6.20 3.33 10.21
CA PRO A 89 5.26 2.24 10.14
C PRO A 89 5.68 1.05 11.01
N PHE A 90 4.69 0.47 11.70
CA PHE A 90 4.83 -0.76 12.47
C PHE A 90 4.15 -1.91 11.75
N TYR A 91 4.77 -3.09 11.73
CA TYR A 91 4.05 -4.28 11.25
C TYR A 91 2.80 -4.49 12.10
N ALA A 92 1.66 -4.68 11.44
CA ALA A 92 0.36 -4.84 12.12
C ALA A 92 0.32 -6.02 13.10
N THR A 93 1.28 -6.95 13.01
CA THR A 93 1.46 -8.10 13.88
C THR A 93 2.62 -7.95 14.88
N SER A 94 3.21 -6.75 14.99
CA SER A 94 4.30 -6.51 15.96
C SER A 94 3.85 -6.81 17.38
N SER A 95 4.73 -7.46 18.15
CA SER A 95 4.49 -7.69 19.57
C SER A 95 4.57 -6.37 20.36
N PRO A 96 3.97 -6.29 21.57
CA PRO A 96 4.13 -5.14 22.44
C PRO A 96 5.59 -4.76 22.68
N ALA A 97 6.47 -5.74 22.90
CA ALA A 97 7.91 -5.48 23.11
C ALA A 97 8.59 -4.85 21.88
N GLN A 98 8.26 -5.31 20.67
CA GLN A 98 8.76 -4.71 19.44
C GLN A 98 8.24 -3.28 19.26
N ALA A 99 6.95 -3.05 19.53
CA ALA A 99 6.35 -1.72 19.46
C ALA A 99 7.00 -0.77 20.47
N GLN A 100 7.20 -1.21 21.72
CA GLN A 100 7.86 -0.43 22.77
C GLN A 100 9.29 -0.03 22.37
N TYR A 101 10.06 -0.97 21.79
CA TYR A 101 11.41 -0.69 21.32
C TYR A 101 11.40 0.44 20.28
N ILE A 102 10.56 0.31 19.25
CA ILE A 102 10.49 1.30 18.16
C ILE A 102 10.03 2.68 18.68
N ILE A 103 9.02 2.72 19.55
CA ILE A 103 8.52 3.97 20.14
C ILE A 103 9.62 4.70 20.92
N ASN A 104 10.38 3.96 21.73
CA ASN A 104 11.44 4.53 22.55
C ASN A 104 12.68 4.91 21.72
N ASP A 105 13.07 4.11 20.73
CA ASP A 105 14.21 4.39 19.85
C ASP A 105 13.94 5.62 18.96
N ALA A 106 12.75 5.69 18.38
CA ALA A 106 12.34 6.79 17.50
C ALA A 106 11.69 7.97 18.25
N GLN A 107 11.57 7.92 19.57
CA GLN A 107 10.97 9.00 20.41
C GLN A 107 9.59 9.44 19.90
N ILE A 108 8.72 8.48 19.57
CA ILE A 108 7.37 8.74 19.03
C ILE A 108 6.46 9.34 20.10
N ARG A 109 5.85 10.50 19.81
CA ARG A 109 4.85 11.14 20.69
C ARG A 109 3.43 10.71 20.37
N TYR A 110 3.12 10.51 19.08
CA TYR A 110 1.78 10.20 18.60
C TYR A 110 1.80 8.90 17.81
N LEU A 111 0.97 7.93 18.21
CA LEU A 111 0.88 6.63 17.56
C LEU A 111 -0.54 6.40 17.06
N PHE A 112 -0.69 6.31 15.75
CA PHE A 112 -1.94 5.89 15.11
C PHE A 112 -2.05 4.38 15.17
N VAL A 113 -3.16 3.86 15.71
CA VAL A 113 -3.41 2.42 15.87
C VAL A 113 -4.64 1.99 15.09
N GLY A 114 -4.54 0.83 14.41
CA GLY A 114 -5.57 0.37 13.48
C GLY A 114 -6.79 -0.22 14.17
N GLU A 115 -6.64 -1.42 14.67
CA GLU A 115 -7.70 -2.28 15.17
C GLU A 115 -7.47 -2.65 16.65
N GLN A 116 -8.39 -3.43 17.23
CA GLN A 116 -8.32 -3.80 18.66
C GLN A 116 -6.96 -4.38 19.05
N PHE A 117 -6.40 -5.28 18.23
CA PHE A 117 -5.09 -5.89 18.53
C PHE A 117 -3.98 -4.84 18.66
N GLN A 118 -3.90 -3.88 17.74
CA GLN A 118 -2.86 -2.86 17.77
C GLN A 118 -3.08 -1.87 18.92
N TYR A 119 -4.35 -1.55 19.21
CA TYR A 119 -4.68 -0.71 20.36
C TYR A 119 -4.28 -1.40 21.67
N ASP A 120 -4.68 -2.66 21.88
CA ASP A 120 -4.36 -3.41 23.11
C ASP A 120 -2.84 -3.54 23.29
N ALA A 121 -2.12 -3.85 22.20
CA ALA A 121 -0.66 -3.93 22.21
C ALA A 121 -0.03 -2.59 22.61
N ALA A 122 -0.44 -1.48 21.98
CA ALA A 122 0.10 -0.15 22.25
C ALA A 122 -0.28 0.35 23.65
N PHE A 123 -1.52 0.15 24.07
CA PHE A 123 -1.97 0.58 25.39
C PHE A 123 -1.27 -0.20 26.52
N SER A 124 -1.00 -1.49 26.32
CA SER A 124 -0.27 -2.30 27.33
C SER A 124 1.13 -1.79 27.65
N ILE A 125 1.75 -1.07 26.71
CA ILE A 125 3.11 -0.51 26.85
C ILE A 125 3.12 1.02 27.05
N PHE A 126 1.97 1.68 27.05
CA PHE A 126 1.85 3.13 27.08
C PHE A 126 2.64 3.75 28.25
N GLY A 127 2.51 3.19 29.44
CA GLY A 127 3.23 3.64 30.64
C GLY A 127 4.74 3.36 30.65
N PHE A 128 5.25 2.58 29.70
CA PHE A 128 6.67 2.25 29.56
C PHE A 128 7.37 3.00 28.42
N CYS A 129 6.64 3.88 27.73
CA CYS A 129 7.12 4.71 26.62
C CYS A 129 7.07 6.18 27.03
N SER A 130 8.18 6.73 27.53
CA SER A 130 8.21 8.10 28.10
C SER A 130 7.91 9.21 27.09
N SER A 131 8.18 8.97 25.79
CA SER A 131 7.88 9.90 24.72
C SER A 131 6.42 9.87 24.30
N LEU A 132 5.74 8.71 24.44
CA LEU A 132 4.40 8.50 23.91
C LEU A 132 3.35 9.28 24.70
N GLN A 133 2.67 10.21 24.07
CA GLN A 133 1.69 11.09 24.69
C GLN A 133 0.25 10.70 24.38
N GLN A 134 -0.01 10.18 23.17
CA GLN A 134 -1.37 9.88 22.74
C GLN A 134 -1.42 8.75 21.71
N LEU A 135 -2.45 7.90 21.83
CA LEU A 135 -2.89 6.98 20.78
C LEU A 135 -4.04 7.62 20.01
N ILE A 136 -4.02 7.50 18.67
CA ILE A 136 -5.10 7.91 17.79
C ILE A 136 -5.64 6.65 17.09
N ILE A 137 -6.89 6.30 17.33
CA ILE A 137 -7.48 5.01 16.98
C ILE A 137 -8.25 5.16 15.68
N PHE A 138 -7.87 4.43 14.61
CA PHE A 138 -8.52 4.50 13.31
C PHE A 138 -9.96 3.97 13.32
N ASP A 139 -10.18 2.86 14.00
CA ASP A 139 -11.45 2.13 13.96
C ASP A 139 -12.32 2.45 15.18
N ARG A 140 -13.49 3.03 14.95
CA ARG A 140 -14.49 3.31 15.99
C ARG A 140 -15.01 2.06 16.71
N SER A 141 -14.87 0.88 16.11
CA SER A 141 -15.26 -0.39 16.75
C SER A 141 -14.30 -0.83 17.85
N VAL A 142 -13.11 -0.22 17.94
CA VAL A 142 -12.15 -0.47 19.03
C VAL A 142 -12.75 -0.03 20.37
N VAL A 143 -12.77 -0.95 21.31
CA VAL A 143 -13.21 -0.67 22.69
C VAL A 143 -11.99 -0.26 23.52
N LYS A 144 -11.98 0.99 23.99
CA LYS A 144 -10.88 1.49 24.83
C LYS A 144 -10.93 0.86 26.23
N ASP A 145 -9.74 0.60 26.80
CA ASP A 145 -9.62 0.22 28.20
C ASP A 145 -10.24 1.34 29.09
N PRO A 146 -11.02 1.01 30.13
CA PRO A 146 -11.61 2.03 31.02
C PRO A 146 -10.60 2.97 31.70
N ARG A 147 -9.34 2.60 31.79
CA ARG A 147 -8.24 3.41 32.31
C ARG A 147 -7.66 4.38 31.29
N ASP A 148 -8.00 4.22 30.02
CA ASP A 148 -7.50 5.07 28.94
C ASP A 148 -8.30 6.36 28.82
N VAL A 149 -7.74 7.42 29.36
CA VAL A 149 -8.32 8.76 29.35
C VAL A 149 -7.68 9.70 28.33
N SER A 150 -6.62 9.24 27.63
CA SER A 150 -5.80 10.07 26.75
C SER A 150 -6.00 9.78 25.26
N SER A 151 -6.35 8.55 24.89
CA SER A 151 -6.53 8.20 23.49
C SER A 151 -7.79 8.80 22.89
N ILE A 152 -7.69 9.22 21.64
CA ILE A 152 -8.80 9.74 20.83
C ILE A 152 -9.04 8.86 19.62
N TYR A 153 -10.25 8.94 19.04
CA TYR A 153 -10.52 8.30 17.77
C TYR A 153 -10.10 9.21 16.60
N PHE A 154 -9.91 8.59 15.43
CA PHE A 154 -9.40 9.28 14.25
C PHE A 154 -10.32 10.42 13.78
N ASP A 155 -11.62 10.27 13.86
CA ASP A 155 -12.56 11.35 13.55
C ASP A 155 -12.46 12.53 14.54
N GLU A 156 -12.14 12.28 15.82
CA GLU A 156 -11.85 13.33 16.79
C GLU A 156 -10.55 14.06 16.45
N PHE A 157 -9.49 13.32 16.04
CA PHE A 157 -8.28 13.91 15.47
C PHE A 157 -8.58 14.75 14.22
N MET A 158 -9.36 14.21 13.28
CA MET A 158 -9.73 14.92 12.05
C MET A 158 -10.54 16.18 12.34
N ALA A 159 -11.45 16.16 13.33
CA ALA A 159 -12.23 17.33 13.75
C ALA A 159 -11.34 18.47 14.25
N MET A 160 -10.15 18.19 14.81
CA MET A 160 -9.18 19.23 15.19
C MET A 160 -8.66 20.02 13.97
N GLY A 161 -8.72 19.43 12.77
CA GLY A 161 -8.30 20.05 11.51
C GLY A 161 -9.42 20.75 10.73
N GLU A 162 -10.66 20.76 11.24
CA GLU A 162 -11.80 21.37 10.54
C GLU A 162 -11.79 22.90 10.64
N GLY A 163 -12.08 23.56 9.49
CA GLY A 163 -12.40 24.97 9.40
C GLY A 163 -11.34 25.96 9.86
N LEU A 164 -10.04 25.60 9.83
CA LEU A 164 -9.06 26.22 10.69
C LEU A 164 -8.04 27.16 10.05
N PRO A 165 -7.52 28.13 10.89
CA PRO A 165 -6.43 29.04 10.53
C PRO A 165 -5.05 28.35 10.37
N HIS A 166 -4.97 27.04 10.50
CA HIS A 166 -3.70 26.30 10.38
C HIS A 166 -3.20 26.10 8.95
N ASN A 167 -4.02 26.42 7.95
CA ASN A 167 -3.59 26.35 6.54
C ASN A 167 -2.30 27.14 6.29
N ASP A 168 -2.19 28.35 6.81
CA ASP A 168 -0.99 29.19 6.63
C ASP A 168 0.27 28.53 7.18
N THR A 169 0.16 27.81 8.31
CA THR A 169 1.28 27.05 8.89
C THR A 169 1.66 25.87 8.02
N VAL A 170 0.67 25.11 7.51
CA VAL A 170 0.89 23.97 6.61
C VAL A 170 1.52 24.45 5.31
N GLU A 171 1.02 25.55 4.71
CA GLU A 171 1.56 26.15 3.49
C GLU A 171 3.02 26.57 3.68
N ALA A 172 3.31 27.31 4.76
CA ALA A 172 4.67 27.73 5.09
C ALA A 172 5.63 26.56 5.30
N ARG A 173 5.18 25.46 5.93
CA ARG A 173 5.97 24.22 6.07
C ARG A 173 6.19 23.55 4.72
N THR A 174 5.17 23.45 3.89
CA THR A 174 5.23 22.86 2.56
C THR A 174 6.16 23.62 1.62
N GLU A 175 6.17 24.98 1.69
CA GLU A 175 7.09 25.84 0.92
C GLU A 175 8.56 25.63 1.29
N ARG A 176 8.83 25.28 2.54
CA ARG A 176 10.18 24.96 3.02
C ARG A 176 10.56 23.47 2.88
N ALA A 177 9.66 22.63 2.40
CA ALA A 177 9.92 21.20 2.27
C ALA A 177 11.09 20.93 1.32
N SER A 178 12.01 20.08 1.77
CA SER A 178 13.20 19.69 1.04
C SER A 178 13.18 18.20 0.68
N TYR A 179 13.77 17.87 -0.44
CA TYR A 179 14.02 16.46 -0.78
C TYR A 179 14.99 15.76 0.18
N ASP A 180 15.76 16.52 0.95
CA ASP A 180 16.66 16.02 2.00
C ASP A 180 15.92 15.80 3.34
N ASP A 181 14.66 16.24 3.48
CA ASP A 181 13.86 15.91 4.64
C ASP A 181 13.60 14.41 4.71
N LEU A 182 13.60 13.86 5.93
CA LEU A 182 13.17 12.48 6.13
C LEU A 182 11.67 12.35 5.85
N ALA A 183 11.31 11.35 5.05
CA ALA A 183 9.92 10.98 4.81
C ALA A 183 9.49 9.84 5.74
N ASN A 184 10.31 8.79 5.84
CA ASN A 184 9.98 7.60 6.61
C ASN A 184 11.22 7.04 7.32
N ILE A 185 10.98 6.36 8.46
CA ILE A 185 11.96 5.45 9.06
C ILE A 185 11.34 4.06 9.11
N LEU A 186 11.90 3.11 8.37
CA LEU A 186 11.37 1.75 8.27
C LEU A 186 12.20 0.80 9.12
N TYR A 187 11.59 0.21 10.15
CA TYR A 187 12.28 -0.75 11.01
C TYR A 187 12.32 -2.14 10.38
N THR A 188 13.54 -2.68 10.24
CA THR A 188 13.78 -4.03 9.72
C THR A 188 14.38 -4.92 10.80
N SER A 189 14.12 -6.24 10.74
CA SER A 189 14.75 -7.20 11.63
C SER A 189 16.26 -7.20 11.39
N GLY A 190 17.01 -6.65 12.33
CA GLY A 190 18.47 -6.66 12.27
C GLY A 190 19.05 -8.08 12.44
N THR A 191 20.19 -8.34 11.84
CA THR A 191 20.97 -9.58 12.05
C THR A 191 21.46 -9.77 13.49
N THR A 192 21.42 -8.70 14.29
CA THR A 192 21.87 -8.65 15.69
C THR A 192 20.75 -8.76 16.72
N GLY A 193 19.49 -8.98 16.30
CA GLY A 193 18.33 -9.18 17.18
C GLY A 193 17.45 -7.96 17.36
N GLU A 194 18.00 -6.75 17.51
CA GLU A 194 17.20 -5.52 17.64
C GLU A 194 16.85 -4.93 16.27
N PRO A 195 15.62 -4.44 16.07
CA PRO A 195 15.24 -3.79 14.83
C PRO A 195 16.08 -2.54 14.55
N LYS A 196 16.41 -2.30 13.28
CA LYS A 196 17.13 -1.11 12.84
C LYS A 196 16.26 -0.23 11.98
N GLY A 197 16.22 1.07 12.28
CA GLY A 197 15.47 2.07 11.52
C GLY A 197 16.25 2.51 10.27
N VAL A 198 15.72 2.16 9.09
CA VAL A 198 16.25 2.63 7.80
C VAL A 198 15.61 3.96 7.47
N MET A 199 16.40 5.02 7.43
CA MET A 199 15.97 6.39 7.13
C MET A 199 15.83 6.59 5.62
N LEU A 200 14.65 7.00 5.17
CA LEU A 200 14.35 7.30 3.78
C LEU A 200 13.99 8.78 3.63
N HIS A 201 14.79 9.51 2.86
CA HIS A 201 14.50 10.88 2.47
C HIS A 201 13.47 10.95 1.37
N HIS A 202 12.82 12.10 1.18
CA HIS A 202 11.91 12.33 0.06
C HIS A 202 12.60 12.13 -1.30
N SER A 203 13.91 12.42 -1.41
CA SER A 203 14.71 12.16 -2.61
C SER A 203 14.73 10.67 -3.01
N CYS A 204 14.69 9.73 -2.07
CA CYS A 204 14.65 8.30 -2.39
C CYS A 204 13.42 7.93 -3.22
N TYR A 205 12.26 8.53 -2.90
CA TYR A 205 11.02 8.32 -3.66
C TYR A 205 11.03 9.05 -5.01
N LEU A 206 11.65 10.24 -5.07
CA LEU A 206 11.83 10.96 -6.33
C LEU A 206 12.67 10.14 -7.32
N GLU A 207 13.79 9.60 -6.88
CA GLU A 207 14.66 8.74 -7.72
C GLU A 207 13.94 7.46 -8.15
N GLN A 208 13.12 6.90 -7.27
CA GLN A 208 12.28 5.76 -7.59
C GLN A 208 11.24 6.12 -8.68
N PHE A 209 10.63 7.32 -8.64
CA PHE A 209 9.71 7.78 -9.68
C PHE A 209 10.42 7.93 -11.02
N HIS A 210 11.60 8.56 -11.05
CA HIS A 210 12.43 8.70 -12.26
C HIS A 210 12.73 7.34 -12.90
N THR A 211 13.26 6.41 -12.10
CA THR A 211 13.63 5.08 -12.57
C THR A 211 12.44 4.31 -13.15
N HIS A 212 11.27 4.39 -12.49
CA HIS A 212 10.08 3.68 -12.95
C HIS A 212 9.39 4.37 -14.12
N ASP A 213 9.49 5.69 -14.25
CA ASP A 213 8.97 6.40 -15.44
C ASP A 213 9.70 5.96 -16.71
N ASP A 214 11.01 5.71 -16.62
CA ASP A 214 11.83 5.21 -17.72
C ASP A 214 11.55 3.72 -18.05
N ARG A 215 11.16 2.92 -17.06
CA ARG A 215 10.96 1.47 -17.20
C ARG A 215 9.49 1.08 -17.42
N LEU A 216 8.56 1.70 -16.74
CA LEU A 216 7.13 1.41 -16.80
C LEU A 216 6.39 2.42 -17.68
N THR A 217 6.83 2.55 -18.94
CA THR A 217 6.33 3.54 -19.89
C THR A 217 4.86 3.39 -20.26
N THR A 218 4.28 2.20 -20.04
CA THR A 218 2.86 1.91 -20.31
C THR A 218 1.95 2.21 -19.12
N MET A 219 2.52 2.42 -17.92
CA MET A 219 1.75 2.71 -16.72
C MET A 219 1.11 4.09 -16.79
N SER A 220 -0.19 4.18 -16.55
CA SER A 220 -0.98 5.40 -16.73
C SER A 220 -2.12 5.52 -15.70
N ASP A 221 -2.78 6.67 -15.72
CA ASP A 221 -3.97 6.97 -14.92
C ASP A 221 -5.22 6.14 -15.28
N LYS A 222 -5.14 5.27 -16.28
CA LYS A 222 -6.18 4.30 -16.65
C LYS A 222 -6.03 2.97 -15.93
N ASP A 223 -4.90 2.78 -15.27
CA ASP A 223 -4.58 1.55 -14.57
C ASP A 223 -5.22 1.49 -13.18
N VAL A 224 -5.39 0.28 -12.70
CA VAL A 224 -5.89 -0.05 -11.37
C VAL A 224 -4.87 -0.94 -10.68
N SER A 225 -4.35 -0.50 -9.55
CA SER A 225 -3.44 -1.27 -8.71
C SER A 225 -4.16 -1.81 -7.48
N MET A 226 -3.80 -3.02 -7.05
CA MET A 226 -4.25 -3.58 -5.79
C MET A 226 -3.13 -3.49 -4.75
N ASN A 227 -3.38 -2.76 -3.67
CA ASN A 227 -2.52 -2.71 -2.49
C ASN A 227 -2.88 -3.86 -1.55
N PHE A 228 -1.96 -4.82 -1.32
CA PHE A 228 -2.18 -5.95 -0.44
C PHE A 228 -0.97 -6.40 0.36
N LEU A 229 0.24 -6.06 -0.07
CA LEU A 229 1.43 -6.23 0.76
C LEU A 229 1.43 -5.17 1.86
N PRO A 230 2.11 -5.40 2.98
CA PRO A 230 2.13 -4.43 4.08
C PRO A 230 2.75 -3.09 3.68
N LEU A 231 2.05 -1.97 3.95
CA LEU A 231 2.58 -0.62 3.78
C LEU A 231 3.76 -0.29 4.72
N THR A 232 4.05 -1.18 5.64
CA THR A 232 5.24 -1.15 6.49
C THR A 232 6.52 -1.49 5.75
N HIS A 233 6.40 -2.16 4.60
CA HIS A 233 7.55 -2.54 3.79
C HIS A 233 7.75 -1.55 2.65
N VAL A 234 9.01 -1.13 2.41
CA VAL A 234 9.39 -0.15 1.39
C VAL A 234 8.85 -0.49 0.01
N PHE A 235 8.84 -1.78 -0.36
CA PHE A 235 8.41 -2.24 -1.68
C PHE A 235 6.95 -1.87 -2.00
N GLU A 236 6.01 -2.13 -1.09
CA GLU A 236 4.61 -1.75 -1.28
C GLU A 236 4.38 -0.25 -1.09
N LYS A 237 5.05 0.34 -0.09
CA LYS A 237 4.91 1.77 0.19
C LYS A 237 5.37 2.62 -1.01
N ALA A 238 6.57 2.36 -1.53
CA ALA A 238 7.10 3.05 -2.70
C ALA A 238 6.26 2.79 -3.96
N TRP A 239 5.74 1.57 -4.13
CA TRP A 239 4.81 1.25 -5.21
C TRP A 239 3.52 2.07 -5.13
N CYS A 240 2.90 2.18 -3.96
CA CYS A 240 1.70 3.00 -3.78
C CYS A 240 1.97 4.48 -4.05
N TYR A 241 3.11 5.02 -3.63
CA TYR A 241 3.48 6.41 -3.92
C TYR A 241 3.71 6.64 -5.42
N LEU A 242 4.32 5.67 -6.12
CA LEU A 242 4.42 5.68 -7.57
C LEU A 242 3.02 5.67 -8.23
N CYS A 243 2.11 4.82 -7.76
CA CYS A 243 0.73 4.78 -8.25
C CYS A 243 0.06 6.16 -8.10
N ILE A 244 0.23 6.80 -6.94
CA ILE A 244 -0.27 8.16 -6.70
C ILE A 244 0.39 9.15 -7.66
N HIS A 245 1.71 9.11 -7.86
CA HIS A 245 2.42 9.94 -8.81
C HIS A 245 1.92 9.79 -10.25
N LYS A 246 1.60 8.58 -10.68
CA LYS A 246 1.07 8.27 -12.02
C LYS A 246 -0.44 8.52 -12.18
N GLY A 247 -1.17 8.80 -11.10
CA GLY A 247 -2.62 8.96 -11.10
C GLY A 247 -3.38 7.62 -11.21
N VAL A 248 -2.72 6.51 -10.91
CA VAL A 248 -3.30 5.16 -10.90
C VAL A 248 -4.26 5.00 -9.73
N GLN A 249 -5.43 4.40 -9.98
CA GLN A 249 -6.38 4.06 -8.93
C GLN A 249 -5.80 2.95 -8.05
N ILE A 250 -5.77 3.14 -6.72
CA ILE A 250 -5.35 2.12 -5.75
C ILE A 250 -6.57 1.50 -5.08
N CYS A 251 -6.70 0.18 -5.16
CA CYS A 251 -7.70 -0.59 -4.44
C CYS A 251 -7.05 -1.26 -3.23
N ILE A 252 -7.48 -0.89 -2.04
CA ILE A 252 -6.86 -1.29 -0.77
C ILE A 252 -7.53 -2.57 -0.28
N ASN A 253 -6.74 -3.64 -0.14
CA ASN A 253 -7.15 -4.87 0.50
C ASN A 253 -6.97 -4.75 2.01
N LEU A 254 -8.05 -4.49 2.74
CA LEU A 254 -8.01 -4.24 4.18
C LEU A 254 -7.67 -5.50 5.00
N ARG A 255 -8.06 -6.67 4.53
CA ARG A 255 -7.87 -7.95 5.23
C ARG A 255 -6.99 -8.88 4.41
N PRO A 256 -5.83 -9.30 4.92
CA PRO A 256 -4.94 -10.23 4.19
C PRO A 256 -5.59 -11.55 3.75
N ALA A 257 -6.62 -12.03 4.50
CA ALA A 257 -7.36 -13.23 4.16
C ALA A 257 -8.18 -13.09 2.86
N ASP A 258 -8.58 -11.88 2.49
CA ASP A 258 -9.53 -11.62 1.39
C ASP A 258 -8.85 -11.40 0.03
N ILE A 259 -7.52 -11.53 -0.05
CA ILE A 259 -6.75 -11.25 -1.27
C ILE A 259 -7.30 -11.96 -2.51
N GLN A 260 -7.75 -13.21 -2.38
CA GLN A 260 -8.30 -13.99 -3.51
C GLN A 260 -9.65 -13.46 -3.99
N THR A 261 -10.47 -12.95 -3.08
CA THR A 261 -11.77 -12.33 -3.39
C THR A 261 -11.54 -10.95 -3.98
N THR A 262 -10.72 -10.14 -3.32
CA THR A 262 -10.36 -8.79 -3.75
C THR A 262 -9.81 -8.76 -5.17
N ILE A 263 -8.84 -9.61 -5.50
CA ILE A 263 -8.23 -9.63 -6.84
C ILE A 263 -9.23 -10.01 -7.93
N LYS A 264 -10.20 -10.89 -7.64
CA LYS A 264 -11.25 -11.29 -8.57
C LYS A 264 -12.28 -10.19 -8.81
N GLU A 265 -12.62 -9.44 -7.76
CA GLU A 265 -13.58 -8.34 -7.84
C GLU A 265 -12.98 -7.11 -8.52
N ILE A 266 -11.76 -6.72 -8.14
CA ILE A 266 -11.09 -5.53 -8.64
C ILE A 266 -10.50 -5.73 -10.04
N ARG A 267 -9.95 -6.92 -10.32
CA ARG A 267 -9.24 -7.24 -11.57
C ARG A 267 -8.16 -6.21 -11.88
N PRO A 268 -7.15 -6.06 -11.00
CA PRO A 268 -6.14 -5.05 -11.16
C PRO A 268 -5.38 -5.23 -12.49
N THR A 269 -4.97 -4.11 -13.10
CA THR A 269 -4.07 -4.09 -14.26
C THR A 269 -2.60 -4.11 -13.85
N LEU A 270 -2.32 -3.63 -12.63
CA LEU A 270 -0.99 -3.55 -12.03
C LEU A 270 -1.06 -4.02 -10.57
N MET A 271 -0.01 -4.62 -10.08
CA MET A 271 0.16 -4.86 -8.64
C MET A 271 1.63 -5.15 -8.32
N CYS A 272 2.05 -4.68 -7.16
CA CYS A 272 3.28 -5.09 -6.53
C CYS A 272 3.10 -6.50 -5.94
N SER A 273 4.06 -7.39 -6.13
CA SER A 273 3.90 -8.78 -5.72
C SER A 273 5.25 -9.40 -5.34
N VAL A 274 5.19 -10.47 -4.54
CA VAL A 274 6.37 -11.21 -4.09
C VAL A 274 6.31 -12.67 -4.59
N PRO A 275 7.45 -13.37 -4.75
CA PRO A 275 7.49 -14.74 -5.27
C PRO A 275 6.53 -15.69 -4.56
N ARG A 276 6.41 -15.60 -3.23
CA ARG A 276 5.52 -16.45 -2.43
C ARG A 276 4.03 -16.32 -2.81
N PHE A 277 3.60 -15.17 -3.30
CA PHE A 277 2.23 -15.02 -3.81
C PHE A 277 2.03 -15.91 -5.05
N TRP A 278 2.95 -15.87 -6.00
CA TRP A 278 2.91 -16.66 -7.22
C TRP A 278 3.05 -18.16 -6.96
N GLU A 279 3.87 -18.55 -5.98
CA GLU A 279 3.97 -19.95 -5.53
C GLU A 279 2.62 -20.47 -5.03
N LYS A 280 1.88 -19.66 -4.24
CA LYS A 280 0.52 -20.01 -3.79
C LYS A 280 -0.47 -20.12 -4.95
N VAL A 281 -0.41 -19.17 -5.90
CA VAL A 281 -1.24 -19.21 -7.12
C VAL A 281 -0.94 -20.49 -7.91
N TYR A 282 0.33 -20.81 -8.11
CA TYR A 282 0.76 -22.02 -8.80
C TYR A 282 0.26 -23.30 -8.08
N ALA A 283 0.43 -23.38 -6.76
CA ALA A 283 -0.06 -24.50 -5.97
C ALA A 283 -1.58 -24.71 -6.10
N GLY A 284 -2.36 -23.63 -6.03
CA GLY A 284 -3.80 -23.68 -6.22
C GLY A 284 -4.22 -24.14 -7.63
N VAL A 285 -3.47 -23.73 -8.67
CA VAL A 285 -3.68 -24.24 -10.05
C VAL A 285 -3.38 -25.73 -10.13
N GLN A 286 -2.29 -26.21 -9.50
CA GLN A 286 -1.92 -27.63 -9.49
C GLN A 286 -2.97 -28.48 -8.74
N GLU A 287 -3.45 -28.01 -7.59
CA GLU A 287 -4.53 -28.65 -6.85
C GLU A 287 -5.77 -28.81 -7.71
N LYS A 288 -6.19 -27.73 -8.41
CA LYS A 288 -7.33 -27.78 -9.32
C LYS A 288 -7.18 -28.77 -10.46
N ILE A 289 -5.98 -28.89 -11.00
CA ILE A 289 -5.66 -29.92 -12.03
C ILE A 289 -5.75 -31.31 -11.45
N ASN A 290 -5.25 -31.52 -10.22
CA ASN A 290 -5.28 -32.82 -9.56
C ASN A 290 -6.69 -33.30 -9.22
N GLU A 291 -7.60 -32.39 -8.85
CA GLU A 291 -9.02 -32.65 -8.64
C GLU A 291 -9.77 -33.00 -9.95
N THR A 292 -9.24 -32.58 -11.10
CA THR A 292 -9.85 -32.79 -12.40
C THR A 292 -9.46 -34.18 -12.95
N THR A 293 -10.38 -34.85 -13.65
CA THR A 293 -10.19 -36.22 -14.19
C THR A 293 -10.43 -36.26 -15.71
N GLY A 294 -10.05 -37.36 -16.32
CA GLY A 294 -10.35 -37.65 -17.74
C GLY A 294 -9.71 -36.69 -18.74
N LEU A 295 -10.42 -36.45 -19.86
CA LEU A 295 -9.94 -35.63 -20.98
C LEU A 295 -9.67 -34.18 -20.53
N LYS A 296 -10.44 -33.67 -19.60
CA LYS A 296 -10.25 -32.27 -19.11
C LYS A 296 -8.90 -32.11 -18.42
N LYS A 297 -8.47 -33.07 -17.60
CA LYS A 297 -7.14 -33.09 -16.99
C LYS A 297 -6.03 -33.12 -18.03
N ALA A 298 -6.16 -33.98 -19.03
CA ALA A 298 -5.17 -34.11 -20.10
C ALA A 298 -5.01 -32.79 -20.88
N LEU A 299 -6.11 -32.11 -21.19
CA LEU A 299 -6.11 -30.80 -21.85
C LEU A 299 -5.46 -29.72 -21.00
N MET A 300 -5.71 -29.69 -19.68
CA MET A 300 -5.08 -28.73 -18.76
C MET A 300 -3.57 -28.93 -18.69
N LEU A 301 -3.12 -30.18 -18.63
CA LEU A 301 -1.67 -30.53 -18.61
C LEU A 301 -0.99 -30.18 -19.94
N ASP A 302 -1.62 -30.47 -21.09
CA ASP A 302 -1.09 -30.06 -22.41
C ASP A 302 -1.02 -28.54 -22.55
N ALA A 303 -2.05 -27.81 -22.05
CA ALA A 303 -2.04 -26.37 -22.04
C ALA A 303 -0.84 -25.82 -21.25
N ILE A 304 -0.59 -26.29 -20.03
CA ILE A 304 0.58 -25.86 -19.23
C ILE A 304 1.89 -26.11 -19.99
N LYS A 305 2.04 -27.29 -20.59
CA LYS A 305 3.23 -27.65 -21.39
C LYS A 305 3.39 -26.71 -22.57
N VAL A 306 2.32 -26.45 -23.34
CA VAL A 306 2.33 -25.53 -24.47
C VAL A 306 2.68 -24.11 -24.05
N GLY A 307 2.08 -23.62 -22.97
CA GLY A 307 2.36 -22.30 -22.42
C GLY A 307 3.80 -22.13 -21.96
N ARG A 308 4.36 -23.14 -21.27
CA ARG A 308 5.76 -23.16 -20.85
C ARG A 308 6.70 -23.09 -22.06
N ILE A 309 6.51 -23.97 -23.05
CA ILE A 309 7.32 -23.97 -24.26
C ILE A 309 7.22 -22.60 -24.96
N HIS A 310 6.00 -22.09 -25.16
CA HIS A 310 5.76 -20.82 -25.85
C HIS A 310 6.49 -19.66 -25.21
N ASN A 311 6.29 -19.49 -23.90
CA ASN A 311 6.77 -18.31 -23.18
C ASN A 311 8.24 -18.47 -22.71
N LEU A 312 8.59 -19.59 -22.04
CA LEU A 312 9.91 -19.73 -21.40
C LEU A 312 10.99 -20.22 -22.37
N ASP A 313 10.66 -21.20 -23.25
CA ASP A 313 11.68 -21.76 -24.13
C ASP A 313 11.92 -20.94 -25.41
N TYR A 314 10.92 -20.11 -25.79
CA TYR A 314 11.02 -19.29 -27.00
C TYR A 314 10.95 -17.79 -26.73
N LEU A 315 9.80 -17.22 -26.33
CA LEU A 315 9.63 -15.76 -26.24
C LEU A 315 10.62 -15.12 -25.27
N ARG A 316 10.82 -15.68 -24.07
CA ARG A 316 11.78 -15.16 -23.10
C ARG A 316 13.23 -15.16 -23.61
N ARG A 317 13.54 -16.04 -24.56
CA ARG A 317 14.86 -16.12 -25.22
C ARG A 317 14.95 -15.32 -26.53
N GLY A 318 13.98 -14.45 -26.79
CA GLY A 318 13.91 -13.68 -28.03
C GLY A 318 13.69 -14.53 -29.31
N LYS A 319 13.18 -15.76 -29.16
CA LYS A 319 12.98 -16.71 -30.26
C LYS A 319 11.50 -16.81 -30.64
N THR A 320 11.23 -17.10 -31.93
CA THR A 320 9.86 -17.35 -32.40
C THR A 320 9.48 -18.81 -32.15
N PRO A 321 8.35 -19.09 -31.46
CA PRO A 321 7.87 -20.46 -31.26
C PRO A 321 7.49 -21.14 -32.59
N PRO A 322 7.59 -22.49 -32.70
CA PRO A 322 7.13 -23.25 -33.84
C PRO A 322 5.65 -22.99 -34.16
N VAL A 323 5.27 -23.00 -35.43
CA VAL A 323 3.89 -22.69 -35.89
C VAL A 323 2.84 -23.53 -35.18
N MET A 324 3.09 -24.82 -34.98
CA MET A 324 2.17 -25.72 -34.26
C MET A 324 2.00 -25.31 -32.81
N ASN A 325 3.08 -24.86 -32.12
CA ASN A 325 3.01 -24.36 -30.76
C ASN A 325 2.21 -23.05 -30.69
N GLN A 326 2.41 -22.13 -31.65
CA GLN A 326 1.65 -20.88 -31.74
C GLN A 326 0.15 -21.12 -31.91
N LEU A 327 -0.24 -22.08 -32.80
CA LEU A 327 -1.65 -22.44 -33.03
C LEU A 327 -2.30 -23.03 -31.77
N LYS A 328 -1.60 -23.99 -31.11
CA LYS A 328 -2.08 -24.56 -29.83
C LYS A 328 -2.16 -23.51 -28.76
N TYR A 329 -1.18 -22.61 -28.63
CA TYR A 329 -1.18 -21.53 -27.64
C TYR A 329 -2.38 -20.62 -27.86
N LYS A 330 -2.66 -20.16 -29.07
CA LYS A 330 -3.85 -19.35 -29.40
C LYS A 330 -5.17 -20.05 -29.09
N PHE A 331 -5.25 -21.36 -29.29
CA PHE A 331 -6.41 -22.15 -28.91
C PHE A 331 -6.58 -22.17 -27.37
N TYR A 332 -5.52 -22.46 -26.63
CA TYR A 332 -5.56 -22.47 -25.17
C TYR A 332 -5.75 -21.09 -24.57
N GLU A 333 -5.28 -20.01 -25.21
CA GLU A 333 -5.52 -18.63 -24.80
C GLU A 333 -7.02 -18.33 -24.71
N LYS A 334 -7.77 -18.75 -25.72
CA LYS A 334 -9.21 -18.53 -25.77
C LYS A 334 -10.04 -19.46 -24.87
N THR A 335 -9.46 -20.55 -24.42
CA THR A 335 -10.17 -21.60 -23.66
C THR A 335 -9.63 -21.72 -22.23
N ILE A 336 -8.54 -22.43 -22.04
CA ILE A 336 -8.02 -22.81 -20.72
C ILE A 336 -7.37 -21.62 -20.02
N TYR A 337 -6.48 -20.85 -20.70
CA TYR A 337 -5.81 -19.73 -20.05
C TYR A 337 -6.78 -18.60 -19.71
N SER A 338 -7.77 -18.33 -20.59
CA SER A 338 -8.83 -17.37 -20.29
C SER A 338 -9.63 -17.77 -19.04
N LEU A 339 -9.94 -19.05 -18.87
CA LEU A 339 -10.63 -19.55 -17.68
C LEU A 339 -9.74 -19.44 -16.44
N LEU A 340 -8.47 -19.82 -16.52
CA LEU A 340 -7.52 -19.68 -15.42
C LEU A 340 -7.32 -18.22 -15.02
N LYS A 341 -7.10 -17.32 -15.97
CA LYS A 341 -6.98 -15.88 -15.72
C LYS A 341 -8.22 -15.33 -14.98
N LYS A 342 -9.43 -15.71 -15.42
CA LYS A 342 -10.67 -15.33 -14.73
C LYS A 342 -10.78 -15.91 -13.32
N THR A 343 -10.36 -17.17 -13.13
CA THR A 343 -10.42 -17.85 -11.83
C THR A 343 -9.45 -17.22 -10.83
N ILE A 344 -8.28 -16.79 -11.30
CA ILE A 344 -7.26 -16.13 -10.46
C ILE A 344 -7.59 -14.65 -10.28
N GLY A 345 -8.33 -14.01 -11.21
CA GLY A 345 -8.60 -12.57 -11.22
C GLY A 345 -7.54 -11.71 -11.93
N ILE A 346 -6.55 -12.35 -12.59
CA ILE A 346 -5.37 -11.69 -13.18
C ILE A 346 -5.52 -11.64 -14.71
N CYS A 347 -6.55 -10.97 -15.21
CA CYS A 347 -6.82 -10.96 -16.66
C CYS A 347 -5.90 -10.03 -17.46
N LEU A 348 -5.33 -8.99 -16.83
CA LEU A 348 -4.65 -7.88 -17.52
C LEU A 348 -3.32 -7.46 -16.88
N LEU A 349 -2.74 -8.27 -15.97
CA LEU A 349 -1.45 -7.92 -15.38
C LEU A 349 -0.33 -7.92 -16.43
N TYR A 350 0.36 -6.79 -16.51
CA TYR A 350 1.65 -6.69 -17.15
C TYR A 350 2.72 -7.15 -16.16
N THR A 351 3.56 -8.10 -16.56
CA THR A 351 4.75 -8.47 -15.80
C THR A 351 5.90 -7.57 -16.25
N SER A 352 6.47 -6.78 -15.36
CA SER A 352 7.79 -6.21 -15.58
C SER A 352 8.83 -7.26 -15.17
N ASP A 353 9.81 -7.51 -16.03
CA ASP A 353 10.91 -8.47 -15.78
C ASP A 353 11.96 -7.94 -14.80
N ALA A 354 11.56 -7.19 -13.80
CA ALA A 354 12.45 -6.63 -12.75
C ALA A 354 13.02 -7.69 -11.79
N ALA A 355 12.93 -8.98 -12.11
CA ALA A 355 13.45 -10.07 -11.27
C ALA A 355 14.62 -10.84 -11.92
N ASP A 356 15.22 -10.33 -12.98
CA ASP A 356 16.31 -11.02 -13.70
C ASP A 356 17.68 -10.29 -13.60
N ASP A 357 17.87 -9.36 -12.62
CA ASP A 357 19.20 -8.80 -12.29
C ASP A 357 19.65 -9.24 -10.89
#